data_ca8f7db939e446a8a458bb0d2dade93d
#
_entry.id   ca8f7db939e446a8a458bb0d2dade93d
#
_cell.length_a   1.000
_cell.length_b   1.000
_cell.length_c   1.000
_cell.angle_alpha   90.00
_cell.angle_beta   90.00
_cell.angle_gamma   90.00
#
_symmetry.space_group_name_H-M   'P 1'
#
loop_
_entity.id
_entity.type
_entity.pdbx_description
1 polymer ?
#
loop_
_entity_poly.entity_id
_entity_poly.type
_entity_poly.pdbx_seq_one_letter_code
_entity_poly.pdbx_strand_id
1 'polypeptide(L)'
;MNKDIINEFASFDEYLRQGEPSQKERAENWKTAIGLQAVDGLQPSAYLIDVAKRNIEGEITLDETRKLIDAYYQSKTVRTPKDEDEEEADKVSANIAKILASKTFAFNTNGYVFLHRRIFEGVFKHAGEIRQYDISKKEWVLEGDSVNYLNWEDLRRALDWDIEQEKNFQYKGLSD
;
A
#
# COMPACT_ATOMS: atom_id res chain seq x y z
N MET A 1 16.12 -1.99 9.65
CA MET A 1 15.90 -2.86 8.48
C MET A 1 16.92 -4.00 8.54
N ASN A 2 16.48 -5.23 8.46
CA ASN A 2 17.35 -6.41 8.55
C ASN A 2 18.26 -6.42 7.31
N LYS A 3 19.57 -6.69 7.47
CA LYS A 3 20.55 -6.72 6.37
C LYS A 3 20.17 -7.68 5.24
N ASP A 4 19.50 -8.78 5.59
CA ASP A 4 19.07 -9.79 4.63
C ASP A 4 17.93 -9.26 3.72
N ILE A 5 16.97 -8.51 4.27
CA ILE A 5 15.88 -7.88 3.52
C ILE A 5 16.45 -6.79 2.59
N ILE A 6 17.46 -6.03 3.03
CA ILE A 6 18.11 -5.01 2.17
C ILE A 6 18.78 -5.67 0.96
N ASN A 7 19.49 -6.80 1.16
CA ASN A 7 20.14 -7.52 0.07
C ASN A 7 19.12 -8.16 -0.88
N GLU A 8 18.01 -8.67 -0.38
CA GLU A 8 16.96 -9.26 -1.21
C GLU A 8 16.15 -8.19 -1.96
N PHE A 9 15.94 -7.02 -1.35
CA PHE A 9 15.33 -5.87 -2.02
C PHE A 9 16.23 -5.32 -3.14
N ALA A 10 17.55 -5.36 -2.97
CA ALA A 10 18.53 -5.05 -4.02
C ALA A 10 18.44 -6.00 -5.23
N SER A 11 17.88 -7.22 -5.04
CA SER A 11 17.66 -8.14 -6.16
C SER A 11 16.61 -7.65 -7.16
N PHE A 12 15.65 -6.80 -6.75
CA PHE A 12 14.69 -6.19 -7.67
C PHE A 12 15.36 -5.17 -8.59
N ASP A 13 16.45 -4.53 -8.16
CA ASP A 13 17.23 -3.61 -9.00
C ASP A 13 17.92 -4.32 -10.17
N GLU A 14 18.19 -5.62 -10.05
CA GLU A 14 18.71 -6.41 -11.15
C GLU A 14 17.66 -6.59 -12.25
N TYR A 15 16.41 -6.89 -11.90
CA TYR A 15 15.32 -6.95 -12.87
C TYR A 15 15.09 -5.60 -13.55
N LEU A 16 15.21 -4.48 -12.82
CA LEU A 16 15.06 -3.14 -13.40
C LEU A 16 16.16 -2.82 -14.41
N ARG A 17 17.38 -3.31 -14.18
CA ARG A 17 18.53 -3.09 -15.07
C ARG A 17 18.52 -4.02 -16.29
N GLN A 18 18.30 -5.31 -16.07
CA GLN A 18 18.59 -6.35 -17.07
C GLN A 18 17.35 -7.18 -17.47
N GLY A 19 16.22 -7.05 -16.75
CA GLY A 19 15.03 -7.82 -17.02
C GLY A 19 14.34 -7.47 -18.35
N GLU A 20 13.54 -8.40 -18.83
CA GLU A 20 12.61 -8.17 -19.93
C GLU A 20 11.60 -7.07 -19.58
N PRO A 21 10.99 -6.37 -20.55
CA PRO A 21 10.06 -5.26 -20.27
C PRO A 21 8.96 -5.60 -19.26
N SER A 22 8.39 -6.80 -19.35
CA SER A 22 7.35 -7.26 -18.42
C SER A 22 7.88 -7.54 -17.01
N GLN A 23 9.14 -7.97 -16.89
CA GLN A 23 9.79 -8.16 -15.59
C GLN A 23 10.13 -6.81 -14.95
N LYS A 24 10.61 -5.85 -15.74
CA LYS A 24 10.87 -4.49 -15.27
C LYS A 24 9.61 -3.85 -14.70
N GLU A 25 8.49 -3.90 -15.43
CA GLU A 25 7.23 -3.33 -14.97
C GLU A 25 6.75 -3.98 -13.67
N ARG A 26 6.81 -5.31 -13.56
CA ARG A 26 6.43 -6.01 -12.33
C ARG A 26 7.37 -5.68 -11.17
N ALA A 27 8.68 -5.64 -11.41
CA ALA A 27 9.67 -5.28 -10.40
C ALA A 27 9.48 -3.85 -9.88
N GLU A 28 9.17 -2.89 -10.76
CA GLU A 28 8.86 -1.51 -10.39
C GLU A 28 7.60 -1.43 -9.53
N ASN A 29 6.53 -2.13 -9.91
CA ASN A 29 5.30 -2.20 -9.14
C ASN A 29 5.54 -2.75 -7.73
N TRP A 30 6.30 -3.84 -7.60
CA TRP A 30 6.64 -4.42 -6.31
C TRP A 30 7.55 -3.52 -5.48
N LYS A 31 8.55 -2.90 -6.09
CA LYS A 31 9.45 -1.97 -5.40
C LYS A 31 8.68 -0.77 -4.86
N THR A 32 7.77 -0.21 -5.65
CA THR A 32 6.88 0.88 -5.21
C THR A 32 5.98 0.42 -4.07
N ALA A 33 5.31 -0.72 -4.23
CA ALA A 33 4.38 -1.23 -3.23
C ALA A 33 5.03 -1.48 -1.86
N ILE A 34 6.20 -2.11 -1.84
CA ILE A 34 6.97 -2.38 -0.63
C ILE A 34 7.56 -1.08 -0.05
N GLY A 35 8.04 -0.18 -0.91
CA GLY A 35 8.59 1.11 -0.48
C GLY A 35 7.57 1.96 0.26
N LEU A 36 6.31 1.92 -0.13
CA LEU A 36 5.23 2.62 0.55
C LEU A 36 5.00 2.11 1.99
N GLN A 37 5.17 0.81 2.25
CA GLN A 37 5.04 0.27 3.61
C GLN A 37 6.15 0.78 4.54
N ALA A 38 7.34 1.02 4.00
CA ALA A 38 8.46 1.53 4.78
C ALA A 38 8.23 2.95 5.31
N VAL A 39 7.38 3.75 4.67
CA VAL A 39 6.98 5.09 5.15
C VAL A 39 6.23 5.00 6.47
N ASP A 40 5.41 3.97 6.63
CA ASP A 40 4.65 3.69 7.85
C ASP A 40 5.45 2.86 8.87
N GLY A 41 6.74 2.60 8.59
CA GLY A 41 7.62 1.83 9.46
C GLY A 41 7.40 0.31 9.38
N LEU A 42 6.54 -0.15 8.48
CA LEU A 42 6.26 -1.55 8.25
C LEU A 42 7.32 -2.19 7.34
N GLN A 43 7.60 -3.46 7.54
CA GLN A 43 8.56 -4.21 6.74
C GLN A 43 7.94 -5.51 6.22
N PRO A 44 8.17 -5.83 4.93
CA PRO A 44 7.71 -7.08 4.37
C PRO A 44 8.44 -8.27 5.01
N SER A 45 7.78 -9.42 5.00
CA SER A 45 8.42 -10.68 5.36
C SER A 45 9.38 -11.16 4.25
N ALA A 46 10.33 -12.02 4.59
CA ALA A 46 11.16 -12.71 3.60
C ALA A 46 10.30 -13.58 2.65
N TYR A 47 9.17 -14.09 3.13
CA TYR A 47 8.23 -14.85 2.33
C TYR A 47 7.61 -13.99 1.21
N LEU A 48 7.21 -12.75 1.51
CA LEU A 48 6.71 -11.85 0.48
C LEU A 48 7.75 -11.63 -0.62
N ILE A 49 9.01 -11.39 -0.25
CA ILE A 49 10.07 -11.13 -1.22
C ILE A 49 10.24 -12.32 -2.18
N ASP A 50 10.20 -13.56 -1.66
CA ASP A 50 10.26 -14.77 -2.49
C ASP A 50 9.07 -14.87 -3.45
N VAL A 51 7.86 -14.70 -2.94
CA VAL A 51 6.64 -14.76 -3.76
C VAL A 51 6.60 -13.63 -4.81
N ALA A 52 7.08 -12.43 -4.45
CA ALA A 52 7.20 -11.31 -5.38
C ALA A 52 8.18 -11.61 -6.52
N LYS A 53 9.33 -12.23 -6.24
CA LYS A 53 10.29 -12.68 -7.28
C LYS A 53 9.64 -13.64 -8.26
N ARG A 54 8.92 -14.64 -7.78
CA ARG A 54 8.20 -15.59 -8.62
C ARG A 54 7.15 -14.91 -9.50
N ASN A 55 6.48 -13.88 -8.99
CA ASN A 55 5.57 -13.06 -9.80
C ASN A 55 6.32 -12.23 -10.84
N ILE A 56 7.45 -11.62 -10.48
CA ILE A 56 8.30 -10.85 -11.42
C ILE A 56 8.77 -11.75 -12.58
N GLU A 57 9.18 -12.97 -12.28
CA GLU A 57 9.62 -13.97 -13.26
C GLU A 57 8.46 -14.54 -14.09
N GLY A 58 7.22 -14.32 -13.67
CA GLY A 58 6.02 -14.78 -14.39
C GLY A 58 5.62 -16.21 -14.09
N GLU A 59 6.18 -16.81 -13.04
CA GLU A 59 5.83 -18.15 -12.59
C GLU A 59 4.42 -18.19 -11.98
N ILE A 60 4.02 -17.11 -11.31
CA ILE A 60 2.72 -16.97 -10.66
C ILE A 60 2.08 -15.60 -10.97
N THR A 61 0.76 -15.57 -10.97
CA THR A 61 -0.04 -14.34 -11.12
C THR A 61 -0.14 -13.59 -9.80
N LEU A 62 -0.56 -12.31 -9.85
CA LEU A 62 -0.82 -11.51 -8.63
C LEU A 62 -1.97 -12.11 -7.78
N ASP A 63 -2.95 -12.78 -8.40
CA ASP A 63 -4.01 -13.46 -7.67
C ASP A 63 -3.50 -14.71 -6.94
N GLU A 64 -2.59 -15.46 -7.54
CA GLU A 64 -1.92 -16.60 -6.90
C GLU A 64 -1.00 -16.12 -5.79
N THR A 65 -0.25 -15.02 -6.02
CA THR A 65 0.57 -14.36 -4.99
C THR A 65 -0.26 -14.05 -3.74
N ARG A 66 -1.43 -13.43 -3.91
CA ARG A 66 -2.31 -13.10 -2.78
C ARG A 66 -2.78 -14.34 -2.03
N LYS A 67 -3.18 -15.39 -2.75
CA LYS A 67 -3.59 -16.67 -2.13
C LYS A 67 -2.45 -17.32 -1.33
N LEU A 68 -1.22 -17.26 -1.84
CA LEU A 68 -0.04 -17.80 -1.14
C LEU A 68 0.24 -17.03 0.14
N ILE A 69 0.15 -15.70 0.13
CA ILE A 69 0.31 -14.86 1.32
C ILE A 69 -0.78 -15.19 2.36
N ASP A 70 -2.05 -15.26 1.94
CA ASP A 70 -3.14 -15.59 2.85
C ASP A 70 -2.96 -16.99 3.48
N ALA A 71 -2.57 -17.98 2.67
CA ALA A 71 -2.29 -19.35 3.16
C ALA A 71 -1.11 -19.39 4.14
N TYR A 72 -0.05 -18.63 3.88
CA TYR A 72 1.11 -18.54 4.75
C TYR A 72 0.73 -18.05 6.14
N TYR A 73 -0.02 -16.93 6.23
CA TYR A 73 -0.42 -16.40 7.54
C TYR A 73 -1.50 -17.25 8.22
N GLN A 74 -2.40 -17.89 7.47
CA GLN A 74 -3.38 -18.84 8.03
C GLN A 74 -2.72 -20.11 8.60
N SER A 75 -1.58 -20.51 8.09
CA SER A 75 -0.85 -21.69 8.60
C SER A 75 -0.12 -21.45 9.91
N LYS A 76 0.10 -20.20 10.32
CA LYS A 76 0.79 -19.87 11.56
C LYS A 76 -0.11 -20.14 12.77
N THR A 77 0.25 -21.16 13.55
CA THR A 77 -0.48 -21.56 14.77
C THR A 77 -0.23 -20.63 15.97
N VAL A 78 0.94 -20.01 16.00
CA VAL A 78 1.35 -19.01 17.01
C VAL A 78 1.68 -17.73 16.27
N ARG A 79 1.11 -16.62 16.71
CA ARG A 79 1.32 -15.30 16.13
C ARG A 79 1.94 -14.35 17.13
N THR A 80 2.89 -13.57 16.69
CA THR A 80 3.54 -12.50 17.44
C THR A 80 3.08 -11.14 16.88
N PRO A 81 3.26 -10.03 17.63
CA PRO A 81 3.01 -8.69 17.07
C PRO A 81 3.78 -8.42 15.76
N LYS A 82 5.00 -8.95 15.66
CA LYS A 82 5.78 -8.85 14.43
C LYS A 82 5.11 -9.57 13.25
N ASP A 83 4.46 -10.70 13.48
CA ASP A 83 3.71 -11.40 12.43
C ASP A 83 2.49 -10.61 11.97
N GLU A 84 1.89 -9.81 12.84
CA GLU A 84 0.75 -8.93 12.50
C GLU A 84 1.22 -7.77 11.61
N ASP A 85 2.33 -7.12 11.96
CA ASP A 85 2.93 -6.04 11.17
C ASP A 85 3.41 -6.55 9.80
N GLU A 86 4.06 -7.72 9.75
CA GLU A 86 4.50 -8.35 8.50
C GLU A 86 3.30 -8.77 7.64
N GLU A 87 2.22 -9.32 8.22
CA GLU A 87 1.01 -9.68 7.47
C GLU A 87 0.36 -8.46 6.84
N GLU A 88 0.26 -7.36 7.59
CA GLU A 88 -0.25 -6.09 7.05
C GLU A 88 0.61 -5.63 5.88
N ALA A 89 1.93 -5.52 6.07
CA ALA A 89 2.87 -5.10 5.03
C ALA A 89 2.77 -5.98 3.77
N ASP A 90 2.71 -7.28 3.93
CA ASP A 90 2.68 -8.24 2.83
C ASP A 90 1.38 -8.16 2.04
N LYS A 91 0.24 -8.14 2.72
CA LYS A 91 -1.07 -8.07 2.09
C LYS A 91 -1.29 -6.74 1.38
N VAL A 92 -0.92 -5.63 2.03
CA VAL A 92 -1.03 -4.29 1.44
C VAL A 92 -0.10 -4.15 0.23
N SER A 93 1.14 -4.63 0.32
CA SER A 93 2.07 -4.62 -0.82
C SER A 93 1.52 -5.39 -2.02
N ALA A 94 0.96 -6.59 -1.80
CA ALA A 94 0.36 -7.38 -2.87
C ALA A 94 -0.86 -6.67 -3.50
N ASN A 95 -1.70 -6.04 -2.69
CA ASN A 95 -2.82 -5.25 -3.16
C ASN A 95 -2.37 -4.05 -4.00
N ILE A 96 -1.36 -3.30 -3.54
CA ILE A 96 -0.80 -2.15 -4.27
C ILE A 96 -0.17 -2.60 -5.58
N ALA A 97 0.65 -3.65 -5.60
CA ALA A 97 1.22 -4.20 -6.82
C ALA A 97 0.14 -4.55 -7.87
N LYS A 98 -0.98 -5.14 -7.43
CA LYS A 98 -2.15 -5.45 -8.28
C LYS A 98 -2.85 -4.18 -8.79
N ILE A 99 -2.95 -3.13 -7.96
CA ILE A 99 -3.53 -1.84 -8.35
C ILE A 99 -2.67 -1.19 -9.43
N LEU A 100 -1.36 -1.13 -9.23
CA LEU A 100 -0.41 -0.55 -10.19
C LEU A 100 -0.45 -1.29 -11.53
N ALA A 101 -0.49 -2.62 -11.51
CA ALA A 101 -0.59 -3.43 -12.71
C ALA A 101 -1.91 -3.21 -13.49
N SER A 102 -3.01 -2.87 -12.80
CA SER A 102 -4.31 -2.64 -13.43
C SER A 102 -4.42 -1.30 -14.15
N LYS A 103 -3.59 -0.30 -13.78
CA LYS A 103 -3.57 1.08 -14.31
C LYS A 103 -4.96 1.76 -14.36
N THR A 104 -5.88 1.33 -13.48
CA THR A 104 -7.25 1.84 -13.44
C THR A 104 -7.46 2.67 -12.19
N PHE A 105 -7.71 3.95 -12.39
CA PHE A 105 -8.05 4.87 -11.30
C PHE A 105 -9.03 5.95 -11.83
N ALA A 106 -10.07 6.23 -11.05
CA ALA A 106 -10.99 7.33 -11.30
C ALA A 106 -10.72 8.44 -10.29
N PHE A 107 -10.27 9.60 -10.75
CA PHE A 107 -9.95 10.74 -9.89
C PHE A 107 -11.23 11.46 -9.46
N ASN A 108 -11.94 10.86 -8.51
CA ASN A 108 -13.12 11.40 -7.84
C ASN A 108 -13.27 10.72 -6.47
N THR A 109 -14.15 11.22 -5.62
CA THR A 109 -14.39 10.72 -4.26
C THR A 109 -14.71 9.22 -4.22
N ASN A 110 -15.53 8.73 -5.13
CA ASN A 110 -15.83 7.29 -5.17
C ASN A 110 -14.61 6.47 -5.60
N GLY A 111 -13.81 6.98 -6.54
CA GLY A 111 -12.55 6.36 -6.95
C GLY A 111 -11.55 6.33 -5.80
N TYR A 112 -11.45 7.40 -5.00
CA TYR A 112 -10.60 7.44 -3.80
C TYR A 112 -11.04 6.41 -2.76
N VAL A 113 -12.34 6.36 -2.43
CA VAL A 113 -12.89 5.37 -1.48
C VAL A 113 -12.70 3.94 -2.00
N PHE A 114 -12.88 3.73 -3.32
CA PHE A 114 -12.64 2.44 -3.94
C PHE A 114 -11.16 2.05 -3.92
N LEU A 115 -10.24 3.01 -4.13
CA LEU A 115 -8.80 2.79 -4.00
C LEU A 115 -8.44 2.36 -2.58
N HIS A 116 -8.94 3.07 -1.55
CA HIS A 116 -8.76 2.71 -0.15
C HIS A 116 -9.25 1.27 0.11
N ARG A 117 -10.42 0.90 -0.43
CA ARG A 117 -10.91 -0.48 -0.33
C ARG A 117 -9.93 -1.48 -0.92
N ARG A 118 -9.46 -1.25 -2.14
CA ARG A 118 -8.54 -2.15 -2.83
C ARG A 118 -7.20 -2.30 -2.12
N ILE A 119 -6.68 -1.22 -1.53
CA ILE A 119 -5.42 -1.24 -0.78
C ILE A 119 -5.55 -2.11 0.47
N PHE A 120 -6.63 -1.94 1.24
CA PHE A 120 -6.77 -2.55 2.56
C PHE A 120 -7.73 -3.75 2.61
N GLU A 121 -8.18 -4.26 1.46
CA GLU A 121 -9.04 -5.44 1.37
C GLU A 121 -8.36 -6.67 1.98
N GLY A 122 -9.07 -7.31 2.94
CA GLY A 122 -8.55 -8.46 3.68
C GLY A 122 -7.48 -8.12 4.72
N VAL A 123 -7.31 -6.82 5.03
CA VAL A 123 -6.45 -6.30 6.10
C VAL A 123 -7.35 -5.65 7.15
N PHE A 124 -8.10 -4.62 6.78
CA PHE A 124 -8.97 -3.90 7.69
C PHE A 124 -10.46 -4.09 7.37
N LYS A 125 -11.28 -4.26 8.42
CA LYS A 125 -12.74 -4.41 8.27
C LYS A 125 -13.41 -3.17 7.67
N HIS A 126 -12.83 -1.98 7.90
CA HIS A 126 -13.33 -0.70 7.41
C HIS A 126 -12.75 -0.27 6.05
N ALA A 127 -12.11 -1.19 5.33
CA ALA A 127 -11.54 -0.91 4.02
C ALA A 127 -12.60 -0.35 3.06
N GLY A 128 -12.37 0.87 2.54
CA GLY A 128 -13.31 1.57 1.64
C GLY A 128 -14.52 2.18 2.36
N GLU A 129 -14.42 2.43 3.65
CA GLU A 129 -15.46 3.12 4.42
C GLU A 129 -14.96 4.50 4.87
N ILE A 130 -15.79 5.52 4.75
CA ILE A 130 -15.57 6.79 5.40
C ILE A 130 -16.06 6.63 6.85
N ARG A 131 -15.23 7.01 7.82
CA ARG A 131 -15.59 6.92 9.24
C ARG A 131 -16.91 7.66 9.54
N GLN A 132 -17.66 7.15 10.49
CA GLN A 132 -18.94 7.71 10.94
C GLN A 132 -18.88 8.17 12.41
N TYR A 133 -17.72 8.62 12.86
CA TYR A 133 -17.47 9.13 14.21
C TYR A 133 -16.31 10.14 14.16
N ASP A 134 -16.30 11.05 15.12
CA ASP A 134 -15.23 12.02 15.26
C ASP A 134 -14.01 11.39 15.90
N ILE A 135 -12.84 11.85 15.48
CA ILE A 135 -11.55 11.44 16.03
C ILE A 135 -10.74 12.66 16.45
N SER A 136 -10.00 12.47 17.52
CA SER A 136 -8.92 13.37 17.91
C SER A 136 -7.67 12.57 18.19
N LYS A 137 -6.51 13.14 17.97
CA LYS A 137 -5.22 12.51 18.22
C LYS A 137 -4.29 13.45 18.93
N LYS A 138 -3.62 12.97 19.95
CA LYS A 138 -2.52 13.70 20.58
C LYS A 138 -1.28 13.58 19.72
N GLU A 139 -0.73 14.70 19.30
CA GLU A 139 0.46 14.72 18.47
C GLU A 139 1.67 15.17 19.29
N TRP A 140 2.75 14.40 19.25
CA TRP A 140 3.98 14.71 19.98
C TRP A 140 4.62 16.01 19.49
N VAL A 141 4.49 16.34 18.20
CA VAL A 141 4.98 17.59 17.60
C VAL A 141 4.28 18.84 18.12
N LEU A 142 3.11 18.69 18.74
CA LEU A 142 2.34 19.76 19.38
C LEU A 142 2.49 19.75 20.90
N GLU A 143 3.58 19.18 21.42
CA GLU A 143 3.89 19.10 22.86
C GLU A 143 2.79 18.42 23.68
N GLY A 144 2.00 17.55 23.03
CA GLY A 144 0.92 16.80 23.64
C GLY A 144 -0.48 17.40 23.49
N ASP A 145 -0.60 18.52 22.78
CA ASP A 145 -1.89 19.06 22.39
C ASP A 145 -2.61 18.14 21.42
N SER A 146 -3.94 18.17 21.43
CA SER A 146 -4.79 17.33 20.60
C SER A 146 -5.12 18.03 19.28
N VAL A 147 -5.02 17.28 18.18
CA VAL A 147 -5.59 17.68 16.89
C VAL A 147 -7.02 17.13 16.81
N ASN A 148 -7.97 18.01 16.59
CA ASN A 148 -9.33 17.63 16.23
C ASN A 148 -9.42 17.53 14.71
N TYR A 149 -9.69 16.34 14.22
CA TYR A 149 -9.92 16.12 12.80
C TYR A 149 -11.31 16.65 12.39
N LEU A 150 -11.49 16.86 11.10
CA LEU A 150 -12.78 17.27 10.55
C LEU A 150 -13.91 16.35 11.04
N ASN A 151 -15.07 16.93 11.35
CA ASN A 151 -16.24 16.16 11.74
C ASN A 151 -16.59 15.13 10.67
N TRP A 152 -16.99 13.94 11.10
CA TRP A 152 -17.26 12.83 10.19
C TRP A 152 -18.39 13.16 9.18
N GLU A 153 -19.39 13.94 9.57
CA GLU A 153 -20.51 14.37 8.72
C GLU A 153 -20.05 15.25 7.52
N ASP A 154 -18.94 15.96 7.71
CA ASP A 154 -18.38 16.86 6.70
C ASP A 154 -17.33 16.20 5.81
N LEU A 155 -16.83 15.02 6.16
CA LEU A 155 -15.72 14.37 5.47
C LEU A 155 -15.97 14.17 3.97
N ARG A 156 -17.15 13.70 3.61
CA ARG A 156 -17.48 13.47 2.19
C ARG A 156 -17.50 14.79 1.39
N ARG A 157 -18.10 15.82 1.95
CA ARG A 157 -18.16 17.14 1.33
C ARG A 157 -16.77 17.75 1.17
N ALA A 158 -15.94 17.65 2.19
CA ALA A 158 -14.56 18.12 2.13
C ALA A 158 -13.74 17.38 1.08
N LEU A 159 -13.86 16.06 1.01
CA LEU A 159 -13.17 15.24 0.02
C LEU A 159 -13.64 15.55 -1.42
N ASP A 160 -14.94 15.74 -1.62
CA ASP A 160 -15.48 16.18 -2.92
C ASP A 160 -14.91 17.55 -3.33
N TRP A 161 -14.82 18.48 -2.38
CA TRP A 161 -14.26 19.81 -2.61
C TRP A 161 -12.76 19.76 -2.92
N ASP A 162 -11.97 19.04 -2.14
CA ASP A 162 -10.51 18.91 -2.33
C ASP A 162 -10.19 18.31 -3.70
N ILE A 163 -10.89 17.25 -4.08
CA ILE A 163 -10.72 16.61 -5.39
C ILE A 163 -11.08 17.56 -6.53
N GLU A 164 -12.12 18.37 -6.37
CA GLU A 164 -12.50 19.33 -7.38
C GLU A 164 -11.48 20.48 -7.49
N GLN A 165 -10.93 20.96 -6.37
CA GLN A 165 -9.85 21.94 -6.39
C GLN A 165 -8.62 21.37 -7.12
N GLU A 166 -8.24 20.13 -6.83
CA GLU A 166 -7.09 19.48 -7.45
C GLU A 166 -7.26 19.29 -8.96
N LYS A 167 -8.45 18.94 -9.43
CA LYS A 167 -8.77 18.86 -10.87
C LYS A 167 -8.61 20.17 -11.60
N ASN A 168 -8.93 21.27 -10.92
CA ASN A 168 -8.89 22.62 -11.49
C ASN A 168 -7.55 23.31 -11.30
N PHE A 169 -6.64 22.70 -10.51
CA PHE A 169 -5.33 23.27 -10.25
C PHE A 169 -4.43 23.21 -11.49
N GLN A 170 -3.78 24.33 -11.79
CA GLN A 170 -2.86 24.42 -12.91
C GLN A 170 -1.41 24.32 -12.44
N TYR A 171 -0.80 23.16 -12.66
CA TYR A 171 0.62 22.90 -12.33
C TYR A 171 1.60 23.59 -13.28
N LYS A 172 1.14 24.19 -14.36
CA LYS A 172 1.99 24.81 -15.36
C LYS A 172 2.78 26.00 -14.78
N GLY A 173 4.10 25.91 -14.80
CA GLY A 173 5.00 26.96 -14.31
C GLY A 173 5.40 26.81 -12.83
N LEU A 174 4.98 25.76 -12.17
CA LEU A 174 5.57 25.35 -10.89
C LEU A 174 6.84 24.53 -11.17
N SER A 175 7.93 24.85 -10.47
CA SER A 175 9.13 23.99 -10.51
C SER A 175 8.89 22.74 -9.67
N ASP A 176 9.38 21.61 -10.15
CA ASP A 176 9.47 20.35 -9.39
C ASP A 176 10.38 20.53 -8.16
#